data_3ad4d44254966614efc8ba4c07b9b8c7
#
_entry.id   3ad4d44254966614efc8ba4c07b9b8c7
#
_cell.length_a   1.000
_cell.length_b   1.000
_cell.length_c   1.000
_cell.angle_alpha   90.00
_cell.angle_beta   90.00
_cell.angle_gamma   90.00
#
_symmetry.space_group_name_H-M   'P 1'
#
loop_
_entity.id
_entity.type
_entity.pdbx_description
1 polymer ?
#
loop_
_entity_poly.entity_id
_entity_poly.type
_entity_poly.pdbx_seq_one_letter_code
_entity_poly.pdbx_strand_id
1 'polypeptide(L)' 'MSELYHIEERTTTGWHLVDAARVPMPKDVCKTTFDDLIADGADPNDLRIVRDR' A
#
# COMPACT_ATOMS: atom_id res chain seq x y z
N MET A 1 -19.29 -5.52 7.95
CA MET A 1 -18.49 -4.31 7.83
C MET A 1 -17.27 -4.59 6.99
N SER A 2 -16.92 -3.64 6.13
CA SER A 2 -15.76 -3.79 5.28
C SER A 2 -14.49 -3.44 6.04
N GLU A 3 -13.46 -4.23 5.86
CA GLU A 3 -12.14 -3.88 6.36
C GLU A 3 -11.47 -2.98 5.34
N LEU A 4 -10.68 -2.04 5.85
CA LEU A 4 -9.94 -1.12 5.01
C LEU A 4 -8.44 -1.40 5.16
N TYR A 5 -7.70 -1.06 4.13
CA TYR A 5 -6.27 -1.32 4.06
C TYR A 5 -5.54 -0.10 3.52
N HIS A 6 -4.25 -0.06 3.76
CA HIS A 6 -3.38 0.94 3.17
C HIS A 6 -2.08 0.28 2.74
N ILE A 7 -1.28 0.99 1.97
CA ILE A 7 0.00 0.50 1.50
C ILE A 7 1.11 1.31 2.15
N GLU A 8 2.13 0.61 2.62
CA GLU A 8 3.33 1.22 3.18
C GLU A 8 4.53 0.83 2.35
N GLU A 9 5.50 1.74 2.26
CA GLU A 9 6.77 1.46 1.61
C GLU A 9 7.90 1.54 2.62
N ARG A 10 8.91 0.71 2.42
CA ARG A 10 10.08 0.70 3.27
C ARG A 10 11.09 1.74 2.75
N THR A 11 11.52 2.61 3.64
CA THR A 11 12.53 3.63 3.34
C THR A 11 13.69 3.47 4.32
N THR A 12 14.68 4.35 4.22
CA THR A 12 15.81 4.33 5.14
C THR A 12 15.40 4.63 6.58
N THR A 13 14.25 5.25 6.78
CA THR A 13 13.74 5.59 8.11
C THR A 13 12.61 4.68 8.58
N GLY A 14 12.30 3.63 7.82
CA GLY A 14 11.29 2.66 8.19
C GLY A 14 10.13 2.60 7.20
N TRP A 15 8.98 2.12 7.68
CA TRP A 15 7.79 1.98 6.86
C TRP A 15 6.95 3.24 6.91
N HIS A 16 6.54 3.73 5.75
CA HIS A 16 5.76 4.96 5.64
C HIS A 16 4.62 4.74 4.65
N LEU A 17 3.51 5.47 4.86
CA LEU A 17 2.40 5.45 3.93
C LEU A 17 2.84 5.98 2.57
N VAL A 18 2.44 5.28 1.50
CA VAL A 18 2.66 5.81 0.15
C VAL A 18 1.54 6.81 -0.17
N ASP A 19 1.87 7.85 -0.93
CA ASP A 19 0.89 8.90 -1.26
C ASP A 19 -0.30 8.34 -2.03
N ALA A 20 -0.07 7.37 -2.91
CA ALA A 20 -1.13 6.79 -3.72
C ALA A 20 -2.15 6.00 -2.90
N ALA A 21 -1.81 5.59 -1.68
CA ALA A 21 -2.66 4.76 -0.84
C ALA A 21 -2.72 5.28 0.59
N ARG A 22 -2.66 6.60 0.76
CA ARG A 22 -2.72 7.21 2.09
C ARG A 22 -4.13 7.25 2.66
N VAL A 23 -5.15 7.11 1.81
CA VAL A 23 -6.54 7.03 2.24
C VAL A 23 -6.90 5.54 2.33
N PRO A 24 -7.44 5.08 3.46
CA PRO A 24 -7.82 3.66 3.58
C PRO A 24 -8.81 3.26 2.50
N MET A 25 -8.66 2.04 2.00
CA MET A 25 -9.46 1.56 0.89
C MET A 25 -9.76 0.08 1.04
N PRO A 26 -10.81 -0.44 0.36
CA PRO A 26 -11.10 -1.87 0.36
C PRO A 26 -9.93 -2.68 -0.16
N LYS A 27 -9.88 -3.95 0.22
CA LYS A 27 -8.74 -4.81 -0.09
C LYS A 27 -8.48 -4.93 -1.59
N ASP A 28 -9.53 -5.11 -2.37
CA ASP A 28 -9.38 -5.28 -3.82
C ASP A 28 -8.87 -3.99 -4.49
N VAL A 29 -9.34 -2.84 -4.03
CA VAL A 29 -8.85 -1.55 -4.52
C VAL A 29 -7.40 -1.36 -4.11
N CYS A 30 -7.08 -1.71 -2.88
CA CYS A 30 -5.71 -1.61 -2.37
C CYS A 30 -4.76 -2.50 -3.17
N LYS A 31 -5.19 -3.70 -3.51
CA LYS A 31 -4.39 -4.62 -4.31
C LYS A 31 -4.14 -4.06 -5.70
N THR A 32 -5.15 -3.45 -6.32
CA THR A 32 -4.99 -2.83 -7.63
C THR A 32 -3.97 -1.70 -7.57
N THR A 33 -4.06 -0.87 -6.54
CA THR A 33 -3.09 0.21 -6.34
C THR A 33 -1.69 -0.34 -6.13
N PHE A 34 -1.57 -1.42 -5.36
CA PHE A 34 -0.30 -2.10 -5.12
C PHE A 34 0.30 -2.58 -6.44
N ASP A 35 -0.50 -3.23 -7.29
CA ASP A 35 -0.04 -3.72 -8.58
C ASP A 35 0.39 -2.56 -9.49
N ASP A 36 -0.32 -1.44 -9.44
CA ASP A 36 0.03 -0.26 -10.22
C ASP A 36 1.36 0.32 -9.79
N LEU A 37 1.64 0.33 -8.50
CA LEU A 37 2.92 0.81 -7.98
C LEU A 37 4.06 -0.06 -8.47
N ILE A 38 3.87 -1.38 -8.49
CA ILE A 38 4.88 -2.32 -8.98
C ILE A 38 5.11 -2.11 -10.48
N ALA A 39 4.04 -1.95 -11.24
CA ALA A 39 4.14 -1.69 -12.67
C ALA A 39 4.88 -0.38 -12.94
N ASP A 40 4.82 0.55 -12.02
CA ASP A 40 5.48 1.86 -12.12
C ASP A 40 6.94 1.83 -11.67
N GLY A 41 7.43 0.66 -11.24
CA GLY A 41 8.83 0.48 -10.89
C GLY A 41 9.12 0.23 -9.42
N ALA A 42 8.10 0.17 -8.57
CA ALA A 42 8.32 -0.10 -7.16
C ALA A 42 8.71 -1.56 -6.93
N ASP A 43 9.56 -1.79 -5.94
CA ASP A 43 9.98 -3.14 -5.57
C ASP A 43 8.94 -3.75 -4.63
N PRO A 44 8.35 -4.91 -4.98
CA PRO A 44 7.37 -5.54 -4.10
C PRO A 44 7.93 -5.90 -2.73
N ASN A 45 9.23 -6.10 -2.61
CA ASN A 45 9.84 -6.35 -1.30
C ASN A 45 9.87 -5.12 -0.41
N ASP A 46 9.72 -3.94 -0.98
CA ASP A 46 9.71 -2.68 -0.25
C ASP A 46 8.29 -2.13 -0.08
N LEU A 47 7.28 -2.91 -0.42
CA LEU A 47 5.88 -2.52 -0.27
C LEU A 47 5.15 -3.57 0.55
N ARG A 48 4.14 -3.11 1.28
CA ARG A 48 3.26 -4.05 1.97
C ARG A 48 1.86 -3.45 2.10
N ILE A 49 0.87 -4.34 2.06
CA ILE A 49 -0.52 -3.97 2.32
C ILE A 49 -0.78 -4.25 3.79
N VAL A 50 -1.25 -3.25 4.50
CA VAL A 50 -1.50 -3.32 5.94
C VAL A 50 -2.95 -3.03 6.20
N ARG A 51 -3.56 -3.83 7.07
CA ARG A 51 -4.94 -3.60 7.47
C ARG A 51 -5.02 -2.34 8.30
N ASP A 52 -5.90 -1.44 7.89
CA ASP A 52 -6.12 -0.20 8.60
C ASP A 52 -7.09 -0.42 9.74
N ARG A 53 -6.87 0.22 10.87
CA ARG A 53 -7.73 0.04 12.03
C ARG A 53 -8.55 1.27 12.33
#